data_d12c6499b72a55e2e01748ef9702b8a8
#
_entry.id   d12c6499b72a55e2e01748ef9702b8a8
#
_cell.length_a   1.000
_cell.length_b   1.000
_cell.length_c   1.000
_cell.angle_alpha   90.00
_cell.angle_beta   90.00
_cell.angle_gamma   90.00
#
_symmetry.space_group_name_H-M   'P 1'
#
loop_
_entity.id
_entity.type
_entity.pdbx_description
1 polymer ?
#
loop_
_entity_poly.entity_id
_entity_poly.type
_entity_poly.pdbx_seq_one_letter_code
_entity_poly.pdbx_strand_id
1 'polypeptide(L)'
;MKIAIIGGGPAGLYLGYLLKRDYSGHSVDIFEQNPQGNTWGFGVVFSDRALDFLNLDDPETYQRLIPKMEHWVDLKLDLLGEQIILDGIGFASIGRLQLLEILSERLTSVGIFPKFSTTLKELSCFHDYDLVVGADGLNSVVRQQPGFHSETRLLSNFFAWYGTKKPFDTLTQSFRKSPWGPFNAHHYRYSKEMSTFI
;
A
#
# COMPACT_ATOMS: atom_id res chain seq x y z
N MET A 1 1.77 23.62 -12.74
CA MET A 1 1.53 23.72 -11.29
C MET A 1 2.73 23.22 -10.53
N LYS A 2 3.00 23.80 -9.36
CA LYS A 2 3.96 23.31 -8.37
C LYS A 2 3.20 22.56 -7.29
N ILE A 3 3.42 21.27 -7.16
CA ILE A 3 2.63 20.35 -6.32
C ILE A 3 3.53 19.74 -5.24
N ALA A 4 3.09 19.80 -3.98
CA ALA A 4 3.71 19.09 -2.87
C ALA A 4 2.87 17.85 -2.52
N ILE A 5 3.51 16.68 -2.44
CA ILE A 5 2.90 15.45 -1.95
C ILE A 5 3.55 15.10 -0.62
N ILE A 6 2.74 15.00 0.42
CA ILE A 6 3.19 14.67 1.77
C ILE A 6 2.94 13.18 2.00
N GLY A 7 4.02 12.41 2.10
CA GLY A 7 4.03 10.96 2.22
C GLY A 7 4.56 10.25 0.97
N GLY A 8 5.64 9.47 1.14
CA GLY A 8 6.29 8.63 0.14
C GLY A 8 5.84 7.17 0.18
N GLY A 9 4.62 6.92 0.65
CA GLY A 9 3.98 5.61 0.57
C GLY A 9 3.49 5.30 -0.86
N PRO A 10 2.87 4.11 -1.10
CA PRO A 10 2.44 3.72 -2.44
C PRO A 10 1.54 4.76 -3.12
N ALA A 11 0.62 5.37 -2.36
CA ALA A 11 -0.29 6.39 -2.89
C ALA A 11 0.45 7.65 -3.36
N GLY A 12 1.39 8.16 -2.54
CA GLY A 12 2.14 9.38 -2.87
C GLY A 12 3.11 9.19 -4.03
N LEU A 13 3.84 8.06 -4.04
CA LEU A 13 4.77 7.73 -5.12
C LEU A 13 4.03 7.56 -6.45
N TYR A 14 2.93 6.80 -6.44
CA TYR A 14 2.18 6.53 -7.66
C TYR A 14 1.46 7.78 -8.19
N LEU A 15 0.84 8.56 -7.30
CA LEU A 15 0.24 9.84 -7.70
C LEU A 15 1.27 10.80 -8.31
N GLY A 16 2.44 10.93 -7.69
CA GLY A 16 3.51 11.78 -8.21
C GLY A 16 3.96 11.35 -9.60
N TYR A 17 4.10 10.06 -9.82
CA TYR A 17 4.41 9.48 -11.12
C TYR A 17 3.33 9.82 -12.16
N LEU A 18 2.04 9.55 -11.86
CA LEU A 18 0.94 9.81 -12.78
C LEU A 18 0.82 11.29 -13.16
N LEU A 19 0.92 12.18 -12.17
CA LEU A 19 0.86 13.63 -12.40
C LEU A 19 1.95 14.10 -13.34
N LYS A 20 3.17 13.56 -13.22
CA LYS A 20 4.28 13.97 -14.06
C LYS A 20 4.26 13.29 -15.43
N ARG A 21 3.82 12.04 -15.51
CA ARG A 21 3.62 11.29 -16.75
C ARG A 21 2.62 12.02 -17.66
N ASP A 22 1.47 12.37 -17.09
CA ASP A 22 0.35 12.91 -17.86
C ASP A 22 0.49 14.42 -18.12
N TYR A 23 1.21 15.12 -17.25
CA TYR A 23 1.44 16.56 -17.34
C TYR A 23 2.90 16.91 -17.06
N SER A 24 3.74 16.78 -18.07
CA SER A 24 5.20 16.99 -17.96
C SER A 24 5.62 18.38 -17.44
N GLY A 25 4.77 19.41 -17.63
CA GLY A 25 4.97 20.76 -17.12
C GLY A 25 4.74 20.94 -15.61
N HIS A 26 4.23 19.93 -14.90
CA HIS A 26 4.11 20.00 -13.44
C HIS A 26 5.48 19.85 -12.77
N SER A 27 5.69 20.65 -11.71
CA SER A 27 6.78 20.45 -10.75
C SER A 27 6.18 19.72 -9.54
N VAL A 28 6.67 18.52 -9.24
CA VAL A 28 6.17 17.69 -8.15
C VAL A 28 7.29 17.39 -7.17
N ASP A 29 7.09 17.77 -5.91
CA ASP A 29 7.97 17.43 -4.80
C ASP A 29 7.25 16.43 -3.88
N ILE A 30 7.96 15.38 -3.46
CA ILE A 30 7.43 14.38 -2.51
C ILE A 30 8.28 14.41 -1.25
N PHE A 31 7.62 14.47 -0.10
CA PHE A 31 8.27 14.52 1.21
C PHE A 31 7.90 13.28 2.01
N GLU A 32 8.90 12.52 2.44
CA GLU A 32 8.73 11.28 3.22
C GLU A 32 9.52 11.35 4.52
N GLN A 33 8.87 11.07 5.64
CA GLN A 33 9.50 11.12 6.97
C GLN A 33 10.52 10.00 7.21
N ASN A 34 10.29 8.82 6.64
CA ASN A 34 11.16 7.68 6.80
C ASN A 34 12.39 7.75 5.87
N PRO A 35 13.48 7.08 6.22
CA PRO A 35 14.59 6.84 5.30
C PRO A 35 14.15 6.02 4.09
N GLN A 36 14.86 6.18 2.98
CA GLN A 36 14.66 5.35 1.80
C GLN A 36 14.84 3.86 2.14
N GLY A 37 13.98 3.01 1.57
CA GLY A 37 14.02 1.56 1.81
C GLY A 37 13.40 1.13 3.13
N ASN A 38 12.80 2.03 3.88
CA ASN A 38 12.09 1.70 5.12
C ASN A 38 10.56 1.64 4.89
N THR A 39 9.91 0.64 5.51
CA THR A 39 8.45 0.50 5.44
C THR A 39 7.90 -0.20 6.69
N TRP A 40 6.62 0.01 6.95
CA TRP A 40 5.86 -0.69 7.97
C TRP A 40 4.97 -1.75 7.32
N GLY A 41 5.03 -2.98 7.85
CA GLY A 41 4.27 -4.11 7.33
C GLY A 41 5.08 -4.98 6.36
N PHE A 42 4.44 -6.02 5.81
CA PHE A 42 5.12 -7.11 5.10
C PHE A 42 4.63 -7.23 3.66
N GLY A 43 3.48 -7.85 3.43
CA GLY A 43 2.90 -8.05 2.12
C GLY A 43 1.70 -7.13 1.86
N VAL A 44 1.46 -6.84 0.59
CA VAL A 44 0.26 -6.13 0.11
C VAL A 44 -0.45 -7.05 -0.88
N VAL A 45 -1.77 -7.13 -0.78
CA VAL A 45 -2.61 -7.95 -1.65
C VAL A 45 -3.46 -7.07 -2.56
N PHE A 46 -3.61 -7.51 -3.81
CA PHE A 46 -4.44 -6.90 -4.82
C PHE A 46 -5.45 -7.92 -5.33
N SER A 47 -6.68 -7.50 -5.60
CA SER A 47 -7.60 -8.31 -6.39
C SER A 47 -7.24 -8.24 -7.87
N ASP A 48 -7.57 -9.26 -8.64
CA ASP A 48 -7.37 -9.26 -10.10
C ASP A 48 -8.01 -8.04 -10.73
N ARG A 49 -9.20 -7.66 -10.27
CA ARG A 49 -9.88 -6.46 -10.77
C ARG A 49 -9.08 -5.16 -10.54
N ALA A 50 -8.38 -5.04 -9.42
CA ALA A 50 -7.52 -3.87 -9.18
C ALA A 50 -6.30 -3.87 -10.12
N LEU A 51 -5.77 -5.06 -10.41
CA LEU A 51 -4.68 -5.24 -11.38
C LEU A 51 -5.13 -4.99 -12.82
N ASP A 52 -6.37 -5.35 -13.17
CA ASP A 52 -6.95 -5.03 -14.48
C ASP A 52 -7.06 -3.52 -14.71
N PHE A 53 -7.50 -2.76 -13.70
CA PHE A 53 -7.51 -1.30 -13.79
C PHE A 53 -6.10 -0.73 -13.95
N LEU A 54 -5.14 -1.26 -13.18
CA LEU A 54 -3.74 -0.84 -13.32
C LEU A 54 -3.20 -1.14 -14.73
N ASN A 55 -3.49 -2.34 -15.28
CA ASN A 55 -3.07 -2.72 -16.61
C ASN A 55 -3.69 -1.83 -17.71
N LEU A 56 -4.93 -1.38 -17.50
CA LEU A 56 -5.61 -0.49 -18.43
C LEU A 56 -4.99 0.92 -18.43
N ASP A 57 -4.74 1.46 -17.24
CA ASP A 57 -4.30 2.86 -17.08
C ASP A 57 -2.78 3.03 -17.16
N ASP A 58 -2.02 2.04 -16.71
CA ASP A 58 -0.54 2.05 -16.66
C ASP A 58 0.03 0.64 -16.88
N PRO A 59 -0.04 0.14 -18.14
CA PRO A 59 0.44 -1.20 -18.47
C PRO A 59 1.92 -1.42 -18.18
N GLU A 60 2.74 -0.36 -18.22
CA GLU A 60 4.17 -0.49 -17.92
C GLU A 60 4.41 -0.78 -16.43
N THR A 61 3.72 -0.10 -15.51
CA THR A 61 3.80 -0.40 -14.08
C THR A 61 3.23 -1.79 -13.78
N TYR A 62 2.12 -2.17 -14.42
CA TYR A 62 1.56 -3.51 -14.33
C TYR A 62 2.57 -4.60 -14.73
N GLN A 63 3.24 -4.46 -15.89
CA GLN A 63 4.24 -5.42 -16.37
C GLN A 63 5.47 -5.52 -15.46
N ARG A 64 5.79 -4.49 -14.70
CA ARG A 64 6.88 -4.54 -13.71
C ARG A 64 6.47 -5.22 -12.41
N LEU A 65 5.19 -5.12 -12.03
CA LEU A 65 4.65 -5.71 -10.79
C LEU A 65 4.39 -7.21 -10.93
N ILE A 66 3.69 -7.63 -11.98
CA ILE A 66 3.19 -8.99 -12.16
C ILE A 66 4.27 -10.08 -11.98
N PRO A 67 5.48 -9.99 -12.59
CA PRO A 67 6.51 -11.01 -12.43
C PRO A 67 7.07 -11.15 -11.01
N LYS A 68 6.77 -10.18 -10.14
CA LYS A 68 7.23 -10.10 -8.74
C LYS A 68 6.16 -10.50 -7.74
N MET A 69 4.96 -10.82 -8.22
CA MET A 69 3.82 -11.15 -7.38
C MET A 69 3.62 -12.66 -7.24
N GLU A 70 3.05 -13.05 -6.11
CA GLU A 70 2.46 -14.36 -5.91
C GLU A 70 0.97 -14.29 -6.26
N HIS A 71 0.44 -15.30 -6.96
CA HIS A 71 -0.93 -15.29 -7.49
C HIS A 71 -1.74 -16.48 -6.97
N TRP A 72 -3.03 -16.26 -6.75
CA TRP A 72 -4.01 -17.30 -6.43
C TRP A 72 -5.29 -17.05 -7.21
N VAL A 73 -5.89 -18.13 -7.68
CA VAL A 73 -7.19 -18.10 -8.37
C VAL A 73 -8.33 -18.07 -7.36
N ASP A 74 -8.12 -18.71 -6.20
CA ASP A 74 -9.18 -18.92 -5.21
C ASP A 74 -8.85 -18.27 -3.87
N LEU A 75 -9.88 -17.96 -3.11
CA LEU A 75 -9.82 -17.57 -1.69
C LEU A 75 -10.27 -18.75 -0.83
N LYS A 76 -9.53 -19.07 0.22
CA LYS A 76 -9.91 -20.06 1.22
C LYS A 76 -10.49 -19.41 2.47
N LEU A 77 -11.66 -19.86 2.89
CA LEU A 77 -12.18 -19.60 4.22
C LEU A 77 -11.98 -20.87 5.06
N ASP A 78 -11.42 -20.73 6.23
CA ASP A 78 -11.32 -21.80 7.22
C ASP A 78 -12.17 -21.41 8.43
N LEU A 79 -13.39 -21.92 8.44
CA LEU A 79 -14.40 -21.62 9.46
C LEU A 79 -14.43 -22.74 10.50
N LEU A 80 -13.75 -22.54 11.62
CA LEU A 80 -13.70 -23.50 12.74
C LEU A 80 -13.15 -24.90 12.34
N GLY A 81 -12.32 -24.97 11.30
CA GLY A 81 -11.76 -26.22 10.76
C GLY A 81 -12.46 -26.73 9.50
N GLU A 82 -13.64 -26.22 9.18
CA GLU A 82 -14.29 -26.45 7.89
C GLU A 82 -13.70 -25.53 6.83
N GLN A 83 -13.28 -26.10 5.70
CA GLN A 83 -12.66 -25.35 4.60
C GLN A 83 -13.68 -25.13 3.48
N ILE A 84 -13.85 -23.87 3.12
CA ILE A 84 -14.69 -23.42 2.01
C ILE A 84 -13.78 -22.71 1.01
N ILE A 85 -13.84 -23.15 -0.24
CA ILE A 85 -13.13 -22.52 -1.35
C ILE A 85 -14.11 -21.61 -2.08
N LEU A 86 -13.71 -20.35 -2.24
CA LEU A 86 -14.40 -19.40 -3.10
C LEU A 86 -13.58 -19.34 -4.39
N ASP A 87 -14.06 -20.02 -5.43
CA ASP A 87 -13.40 -20.15 -6.70
C ASP A 87 -13.54 -18.89 -7.56
N GLY A 88 -12.54 -18.65 -8.39
CA GLY A 88 -12.54 -17.56 -9.37
C GLY A 88 -12.45 -16.15 -8.77
N ILE A 89 -12.17 -16.01 -7.48
CA ILE A 89 -11.86 -14.72 -6.85
C ILE A 89 -10.35 -14.56 -6.81
N GLY A 90 -9.77 -14.10 -7.91
CA GLY A 90 -8.34 -13.98 -8.08
C GLY A 90 -7.72 -12.87 -7.23
N PHE A 91 -6.55 -13.18 -6.67
CA PHE A 91 -5.73 -12.25 -5.92
C PHE A 91 -4.25 -12.43 -6.24
N ALA A 92 -3.50 -11.36 -6.09
CA ALA A 92 -2.05 -11.39 -6.15
C ALA A 92 -1.45 -10.58 -4.99
N SER A 93 -0.27 -10.93 -4.55
CA SER A 93 0.43 -10.20 -3.51
C SER A 93 1.90 -9.95 -3.85
N ILE A 94 2.44 -8.91 -3.25
CA ILE A 94 3.83 -8.50 -3.39
C ILE A 94 4.38 -8.03 -2.05
N GLY A 95 5.67 -8.19 -1.82
CA GLY A 95 6.35 -7.58 -0.69
C GLY A 95 6.23 -6.06 -0.72
N ARG A 96 5.89 -5.43 0.41
CA ARG A 96 5.66 -3.99 0.47
C ARG A 96 6.88 -3.17 0.06
N LEU A 97 8.09 -3.60 0.45
CA LEU A 97 9.33 -2.94 0.01
C LEU A 97 9.50 -3.01 -1.51
N GLN A 98 9.25 -4.18 -2.09
CA GLN A 98 9.37 -4.38 -3.54
C GLN A 98 8.38 -3.52 -4.33
N LEU A 99 7.14 -3.36 -3.81
CA LEU A 99 6.17 -2.42 -4.38
C LEU A 99 6.70 -0.98 -4.36
N LEU A 100 7.25 -0.54 -3.21
CA LEU A 100 7.81 0.81 -3.09
C LEU A 100 9.02 1.03 -3.99
N GLU A 101 9.87 0.04 -4.17
CA GLU A 101 11.01 0.08 -5.09
C GLU A 101 10.55 0.29 -6.53
N ILE A 102 9.60 -0.52 -7.00
CA ILE A 102 9.04 -0.40 -8.36
C ILE A 102 8.41 0.99 -8.58
N LEU A 103 7.61 1.47 -7.62
CA LEU A 103 6.98 2.78 -7.72
C LEU A 103 8.02 3.92 -7.68
N SER A 104 9.09 3.77 -6.91
CA SER A 104 10.20 4.73 -6.87
C SER A 104 10.97 4.76 -8.19
N GLU A 105 11.20 3.61 -8.82
CA GLU A 105 11.80 3.53 -10.16
C GLU A 105 10.92 4.21 -11.21
N ARG A 106 9.60 4.01 -11.16
CA ARG A 106 8.65 4.70 -12.05
C ARG A 106 8.71 6.20 -11.87
N LEU A 107 8.76 6.64 -10.62
CA LEU A 107 8.87 8.06 -10.28
C LEU A 107 10.19 8.68 -10.79
N THR A 108 11.30 7.96 -10.59
CA THR A 108 12.62 8.38 -11.09
C THR A 108 12.66 8.48 -12.62
N SER A 109 11.94 7.60 -13.32
CA SER A 109 11.88 7.63 -14.79
C SER A 109 11.24 8.90 -15.36
N VAL A 110 10.46 9.62 -14.57
CA VAL A 110 9.89 10.93 -14.93
C VAL A 110 10.60 12.09 -14.25
N GLY A 111 11.77 11.86 -13.65
CA GLY A 111 12.64 12.89 -13.09
C GLY A 111 12.24 13.40 -11.70
N ILE A 112 11.44 12.65 -10.93
CA ILE A 112 11.09 12.99 -9.56
C ILE A 112 11.86 12.13 -8.57
N PHE A 113 12.45 12.77 -7.56
CA PHE A 113 13.22 12.14 -6.48
C PHE A 113 12.62 12.53 -5.14
N PRO A 114 12.04 11.58 -4.37
CA PRO A 114 11.45 11.88 -3.06
C PRO A 114 12.50 12.39 -2.08
N LYS A 115 12.10 13.36 -1.27
CA LYS A 115 12.90 13.91 -0.17
C LYS A 115 12.63 13.06 1.07
N PHE A 116 13.43 12.00 1.24
CA PHE A 116 13.34 11.10 2.39
C PHE A 116 13.87 11.75 3.68
N SER A 117 13.59 11.13 4.84
CA SER A 117 13.97 11.61 6.17
C SER A 117 13.52 13.05 6.45
N THR A 118 12.40 13.44 5.87
CA THR A 118 11.83 14.78 5.97
C THR A 118 10.50 14.73 6.72
N THR A 119 10.56 14.95 8.03
CA THR A 119 9.36 14.99 8.88
C THR A 119 8.76 16.38 8.87
N LEU A 120 7.48 16.46 8.51
CA LEU A 120 6.70 17.70 8.50
C LEU A 120 5.78 17.75 9.71
N LYS A 121 5.83 18.85 10.45
CA LYS A 121 4.94 19.09 11.61
C LYS A 121 3.82 20.06 11.28
N GLU A 122 4.03 20.91 10.29
CA GLU A 122 3.12 21.95 9.85
C GLU A 122 3.24 22.17 8.33
N LEU A 123 2.26 22.81 7.73
CA LEU A 123 2.22 23.05 6.29
C LEU A 123 2.51 24.50 5.90
N SER A 124 2.92 25.33 6.84
CA SER A 124 3.24 26.76 6.61
C SER A 124 4.36 26.97 5.59
N CYS A 125 5.24 25.99 5.42
CA CYS A 125 6.33 26.05 4.44
C CYS A 125 5.90 25.79 2.98
N PHE A 126 4.62 25.49 2.73
CA PHE A 126 4.12 25.15 1.39
C PHE A 126 3.30 26.28 0.72
N HIS A 127 3.40 27.51 1.21
CA HIS A 127 2.66 28.65 0.66
C HIS A 127 3.01 28.96 -0.82
N ASP A 128 4.19 28.53 -1.29
CA ASP A 128 4.64 28.68 -2.68
C ASP A 128 4.18 27.54 -3.60
N TYR A 129 3.42 26.57 -3.05
CA TYR A 129 2.87 25.49 -3.86
C TYR A 129 1.43 25.80 -4.26
N ASP A 130 1.08 25.48 -5.51
CA ASP A 130 -0.27 25.62 -6.03
C ASP A 130 -1.23 24.57 -5.43
N LEU A 131 -0.70 23.40 -5.05
CA LEU A 131 -1.46 22.29 -4.48
C LEU A 131 -0.61 21.52 -3.47
N VAL A 132 -1.20 21.20 -2.32
CA VAL A 132 -0.63 20.29 -1.32
C VAL A 132 -1.52 19.06 -1.20
N VAL A 133 -0.95 17.88 -1.40
CA VAL A 133 -1.68 16.60 -1.34
C VAL A 133 -1.22 15.79 -0.13
N GLY A 134 -2.15 15.39 0.72
CA GLY A 134 -1.89 14.48 1.84
C GLY A 134 -1.93 13.02 1.39
N ALA A 135 -0.79 12.34 1.41
CA ALA A 135 -0.62 10.90 1.23
C ALA A 135 0.13 10.28 2.43
N ASP A 136 0.06 10.94 3.58
CA ASP A 136 0.83 10.72 4.82
C ASP A 136 0.12 9.76 5.80
N GLY A 137 -0.88 9.03 5.33
CA GLY A 137 -1.46 7.87 5.99
C GLY A 137 -2.35 8.18 7.20
N LEU A 138 -2.33 7.26 8.17
CA LEU A 138 -3.27 7.28 9.30
C LEU A 138 -3.14 8.53 10.16
N ASN A 139 -1.92 8.96 10.46
CA ASN A 139 -1.61 10.10 11.31
C ASN A 139 -1.39 11.40 10.48
N SER A 140 -2.13 11.56 9.41
CA SER A 140 -1.96 12.63 8.43
C SER A 140 -1.94 14.02 9.06
N VAL A 141 -0.87 14.75 8.83
CA VAL A 141 -0.73 16.17 9.19
C VAL A 141 -1.60 17.04 8.28
N VAL A 142 -1.73 16.65 7.01
CA VAL A 142 -2.57 17.36 6.03
C VAL A 142 -4.04 17.30 6.44
N ARG A 143 -4.54 16.12 6.82
CA ARG A 143 -5.94 15.94 7.23
C ARG A 143 -6.29 16.71 8.51
N GLN A 144 -5.31 17.03 9.34
CA GLN A 144 -5.50 17.81 10.58
C GLN A 144 -5.57 19.32 10.35
N GLN A 145 -5.36 19.79 9.11
CA GLN A 145 -5.46 21.22 8.81
C GLN A 145 -6.90 21.73 8.88
N PRO A 146 -7.09 23.02 9.22
CA PRO A 146 -8.41 23.64 9.18
C PRO A 146 -9.08 23.47 7.81
N GLY A 147 -10.38 23.17 7.82
CA GLY A 147 -11.16 22.92 6.60
C GLY A 147 -11.36 21.45 6.26
N PHE A 148 -10.57 20.53 6.83
CA PHE A 148 -10.84 19.09 6.73
C PHE A 148 -11.71 18.64 7.92
N HIS A 149 -12.95 18.29 7.64
CA HIS A 149 -13.85 17.72 8.66
C HIS A 149 -13.61 16.22 8.75
N SER A 150 -12.57 15.82 9.51
CA SER A 150 -12.24 14.40 9.69
C SER A 150 -12.73 13.89 11.05
N GLU A 151 -13.40 12.74 11.03
CA GLU A 151 -13.77 12.01 12.23
C GLU A 151 -12.97 10.71 12.28
N THR A 152 -12.35 10.42 13.43
CA THR A 152 -11.59 9.20 13.65
C THR A 152 -12.26 8.38 14.75
N ARG A 153 -12.62 7.13 14.42
CA ARG A 153 -13.16 6.16 15.37
C ARG A 153 -12.20 5.00 15.53
N LEU A 154 -11.76 4.75 16.75
CA LEU A 154 -11.00 3.56 17.09
C LEU A 154 -11.97 2.40 17.33
N LEU A 155 -11.66 1.24 16.73
CA LEU A 155 -12.35 0.00 17.01
C LEU A 155 -11.80 -0.61 18.30
N SER A 156 -12.59 -1.44 18.96
CA SER A 156 -12.17 -2.18 20.16
C SER A 156 -11.30 -3.40 19.87
N ASN A 157 -11.21 -3.79 18.60
CA ASN A 157 -10.38 -4.91 18.17
C ASN A 157 -8.90 -4.50 18.13
N PHE A 158 -8.05 -5.44 18.55
CA PHE A 158 -6.60 -5.35 18.34
C PHE A 158 -6.23 -6.30 17.21
N PHE A 159 -5.18 -5.96 16.46
CA PHE A 159 -4.57 -6.87 15.51
C PHE A 159 -3.06 -6.90 15.70
N ALA A 160 -2.44 -7.99 15.34
CA ALA A 160 -1.01 -8.14 15.26
C ALA A 160 -0.63 -8.58 13.85
N TRP A 161 0.40 -7.97 13.29
CA TRP A 161 0.85 -8.25 11.94
C TRP A 161 2.24 -8.87 11.97
N TYR A 162 2.34 -10.11 11.51
CA TYR A 162 3.56 -10.91 11.53
C TYR A 162 4.05 -11.22 10.12
N GLY A 163 5.38 -11.20 9.96
CA GLY A 163 6.08 -11.87 8.86
C GLY A 163 6.50 -13.28 9.29
N THR A 164 6.36 -14.26 8.40
CA THR A 164 6.72 -15.65 8.69
C THR A 164 7.30 -16.34 7.46
N LYS A 165 8.17 -17.32 7.67
CA LYS A 165 8.68 -18.24 6.65
C LYS A 165 7.74 -19.41 6.37
N LYS A 166 6.62 -19.53 7.11
CA LYS A 166 5.63 -20.58 6.84
C LYS A 166 4.99 -20.33 5.48
N PRO A 167 5.08 -21.27 4.53
CA PRO A 167 4.42 -21.11 3.24
C PRO A 167 2.90 -21.27 3.43
N PHE A 168 2.14 -20.35 2.82
CA PHE A 168 0.70 -20.47 2.68
C PHE A 168 0.39 -20.64 1.19
N ASP A 169 -0.29 -21.72 0.82
CA ASP A 169 -0.52 -22.09 -0.57
C ASP A 169 -1.57 -21.19 -1.26
N THR A 170 -2.43 -20.56 -0.46
CA THR A 170 -3.47 -19.68 -0.97
C THR A 170 -3.76 -18.54 0.04
N LEU A 171 -4.37 -17.48 -0.45
CA LEU A 171 -4.95 -16.45 0.40
C LEU A 171 -6.02 -17.08 1.27
N THR A 172 -5.84 -17.05 2.57
CA THR A 172 -6.75 -17.72 3.52
C THR A 172 -7.23 -16.77 4.59
N GLN A 173 -8.50 -16.87 4.91
CA GLN A 173 -9.11 -16.23 6.07
C GLN A 173 -9.59 -17.31 7.04
N SER A 174 -8.96 -17.37 8.22
CA SER A 174 -9.23 -18.37 9.24
C SER A 174 -9.97 -17.78 10.40
N PHE A 175 -11.02 -18.46 10.85
CA PHE A 175 -11.82 -18.10 12.03
C PHE A 175 -11.67 -19.16 13.10
N ARG A 176 -11.41 -18.73 14.33
CA ARG A 176 -11.24 -19.62 15.48
C ARG A 176 -11.95 -19.06 16.70
N LYS A 177 -12.50 -19.97 17.53
CA LYS A 177 -12.95 -19.63 18.89
C LYS A 177 -11.86 -19.94 19.89
N SER A 178 -11.73 -19.09 20.89
CA SER A 178 -10.81 -19.29 22.01
C SER A 178 -11.48 -18.87 23.32
N PRO A 179 -10.89 -19.21 24.48
CA PRO A 179 -11.36 -18.71 25.78
C PRO A 179 -11.39 -17.17 25.89
N TRP A 180 -10.62 -16.48 25.06
CA TRP A 180 -10.54 -15.00 25.03
C TRP A 180 -11.44 -14.35 23.96
N GLY A 181 -12.26 -15.16 23.27
CA GLY A 181 -13.16 -14.68 22.23
C GLY A 181 -12.86 -15.24 20.84
N PRO A 182 -13.59 -14.75 19.83
CA PRO A 182 -13.36 -15.15 18.44
C PRO A 182 -12.12 -14.44 17.88
N PHE A 183 -11.32 -15.18 17.09
CA PHE A 183 -10.19 -14.67 16.34
C PHE A 183 -10.43 -14.86 14.85
N ASN A 184 -9.98 -13.86 14.08
CA ASN A 184 -9.86 -13.96 12.64
C ASN A 184 -8.38 -13.80 12.27
N ALA A 185 -7.88 -14.64 11.38
CA ALA A 185 -6.54 -14.52 10.85
C ALA A 185 -6.58 -14.49 9.32
N HIS A 186 -5.99 -13.46 8.76
CA HIS A 186 -5.79 -13.30 7.32
C HIS A 186 -4.33 -13.57 7.00
N HIS A 187 -4.07 -14.55 6.13
CA HIS A 187 -2.70 -14.96 5.84
C HIS A 187 -2.51 -15.37 4.39
N TYR A 188 -1.33 -15.03 3.86
CA TYR A 188 -0.90 -15.33 2.50
C TYR A 188 0.60 -15.15 2.37
N ARG A 189 1.22 -15.81 1.39
CA ARG A 189 2.60 -15.52 1.01
C ARG A 189 2.66 -14.29 0.12
N TYR A 190 3.74 -13.53 0.21
CA TYR A 190 4.01 -12.37 -0.64
C TYR A 190 5.34 -12.47 -1.39
N SER A 191 6.04 -13.58 -1.18
CA SER A 191 7.20 -14.04 -1.94
C SER A 191 7.34 -15.54 -1.77
N LYS A 192 8.25 -16.15 -2.50
CA LYS A 192 8.54 -17.60 -2.38
C LYS A 192 8.98 -18.01 -0.97
N GLU A 193 9.58 -17.11 -0.21
CA GLU A 193 10.19 -17.39 1.09
C GLU A 193 9.41 -16.82 2.27
N MET A 194 8.55 -15.85 2.03
CA MET A 194 7.92 -15.07 3.09
C MET A 194 6.41 -14.94 2.92
N SER A 195 5.75 -15.03 4.06
CA SER A 195 4.30 -14.87 4.18
C SER A 195 3.97 -13.83 5.25
N THR A 196 2.77 -13.30 5.17
CA THR A 196 2.19 -12.48 6.23
C THR A 196 1.05 -13.21 6.92
N PHE A 197 0.87 -12.90 8.20
CA PHE A 197 -0.18 -13.41 9.06
C PHE A 197 -0.68 -12.24 9.93
N ILE A 198 -1.94 -11.88 9.77
CA ILE A 198 -2.57 -10.75 10.44
C ILE A 198 -3.67 -11.27 11.34
#